data_dec3c24cdad0de5c61340d4030d000fa
#
_entry.id   dec3c24cdad0de5c61340d4030d000fa
#
_cell.length_a   1.000
_cell.length_b   1.000
_cell.length_c   1.000
_cell.angle_alpha   90.00
_cell.angle_beta   90.00
_cell.angle_gamma   90.00
#
_symmetry.space_group_name_H-M   'P 1'
#
loop_
_entity.id
_entity.type
_entity.pdbx_description
1 polymer ?
#
loop_
_entity_poly.entity_id
_entity_poly.type
_entity_poly.pdbx_seq_one_letter_code
_entity_poly.pdbx_strand_id
1 'polypeptide(L)'
;MFYRFGAICRLLAALAVLTLVAAFFTLAAAAQSVTWKKLSPKNSPSARAASAMAYDPVSKKIVLFSGFDATTYPQETWAFNGTTWSKQKTTVAPSGRAGASMAFDRVTRKLVLFGGFDGTHYLGDTWLWDGATSSWTQAHPRSSPTAVTGPMVFTDPKNGHADQFGGYDGKFYQLTTWRWNGSTWVQLHPTNTPGARSIAVAALDSARKNVVLFGGLGDVRTDNTWTWDGTDWTQQSPSVQPPTRYGAGSAFDPKLHMVVIFGGGVGGVDQNLTWAWTGTDWTQLTTPKFPAARESMGMAYDAASSQFLVFGGIGGNTLFRDTWQLIGH
;
A
#
# COMPACT_ATOMS: atom_id res chain seq x y z
N MET A 1 70.40 29.87 -13.24
CA MET A 1 69.98 28.60 -13.85
C MET A 1 69.00 27.84 -12.95
N PHE A 2 67.96 28.55 -12.48
CA PHE A 2 66.96 27.98 -11.57
C PHE A 2 65.59 28.67 -11.79
N TYR A 3 64.99 28.49 -12.97
CA TYR A 3 63.64 29.03 -13.22
C TYR A 3 62.92 28.22 -14.34
N ARG A 4 62.89 26.90 -14.31
CA ARG A 4 62.13 26.12 -15.29
C ARG A 4 61.48 24.84 -14.77
N PHE A 5 61.43 24.58 -13.44
CA PHE A 5 60.80 23.36 -12.89
C PHE A 5 59.42 23.58 -12.26
N GLY A 6 58.98 24.84 -12.10
CA GLY A 6 57.69 25.15 -11.43
C GLY A 6 56.45 25.10 -12.31
N ALA A 7 56.60 25.14 -13.63
CA ALA A 7 55.45 25.26 -14.56
C ALA A 7 54.85 23.91 -14.99
N ILE A 8 55.62 22.85 -14.98
CA ILE A 8 55.18 21.53 -15.45
C ILE A 8 54.39 20.79 -14.37
N CYS A 9 54.72 20.96 -13.08
CA CYS A 9 53.92 20.36 -11.99
C CYS A 9 52.53 20.99 -11.80
N ARG A 10 52.33 22.24 -12.20
CA ARG A 10 51.01 22.87 -12.07
C ARG A 10 50.06 22.52 -13.23
N LEU A 11 50.56 22.15 -14.40
CA LEU A 11 49.72 21.68 -15.51
C LEU A 11 49.25 20.24 -15.33
N LEU A 12 50.02 19.38 -14.71
CA LEU A 12 49.64 18.00 -14.46
C LEU A 12 48.64 17.85 -13.28
N ALA A 13 48.69 18.75 -12.30
CA ALA A 13 47.70 18.82 -11.22
C ALA A 13 46.32 19.36 -11.70
N ALA A 14 46.31 20.26 -12.67
CA ALA A 14 45.07 20.80 -13.25
C ALA A 14 44.37 19.81 -14.18
N LEU A 15 45.10 18.94 -14.91
CA LEU A 15 44.51 17.90 -15.73
C LEU A 15 43.95 16.73 -14.91
N ALA A 16 44.54 16.41 -13.75
CA ALA A 16 44.07 15.33 -12.89
C ALA A 16 42.76 15.72 -12.15
N VAL A 17 42.54 16.99 -11.85
CA VAL A 17 41.31 17.47 -11.21
C VAL A 17 40.16 17.59 -12.22
N LEU A 18 40.40 17.89 -13.49
CA LEU A 18 39.38 17.95 -14.52
C LEU A 18 38.88 16.54 -14.94
N THR A 19 39.69 15.52 -14.84
CA THR A 19 39.28 14.13 -15.15
C THR A 19 38.52 13.47 -13.99
N LEU A 20 38.67 13.89 -12.73
CA LEU A 20 37.89 13.38 -11.61
C LEU A 20 36.49 14.01 -11.50
N VAL A 21 36.28 15.22 -12.02
CA VAL A 21 34.96 15.88 -12.02
C VAL A 21 34.07 15.39 -13.15
N ALA A 22 34.64 14.86 -14.25
CA ALA A 22 33.86 14.32 -15.37
C ALA A 22 33.33 12.87 -15.12
N ALA A 23 33.78 12.17 -14.09
CA ALA A 23 33.36 10.79 -13.79
C ALA A 23 32.15 10.72 -12.83
N PHE A 24 31.62 11.85 -12.34
CA PHE A 24 30.47 11.88 -11.43
C PHE A 24 29.13 12.22 -12.08
N PHE A 25 29.04 12.33 -13.40
CA PHE A 25 27.82 12.74 -14.09
C PHE A 25 27.36 11.78 -15.20
N THR A 26 27.40 10.47 -15.00
CA THR A 26 26.61 9.56 -15.86
C THR A 26 26.32 8.24 -15.16
N LEU A 27 25.71 8.26 -13.98
CA LEU A 27 24.72 7.21 -13.68
C LEU A 27 23.36 7.83 -13.98
N ALA A 28 23.02 7.97 -15.25
CA ALA A 28 21.65 8.00 -15.66
C ALA A 28 21.09 6.64 -15.19
N ALA A 29 20.35 6.65 -14.08
CA ALA A 29 19.56 5.50 -13.70
C ALA A 29 18.76 5.13 -14.94
N ALA A 30 19.07 3.98 -15.57
CA ALA A 30 18.26 3.46 -16.64
C ALA A 30 16.82 3.50 -16.11
N ALA A 31 15.98 4.32 -16.73
CA ALA A 31 14.60 4.45 -16.30
C ALA A 31 14.01 3.05 -16.41
N GLN A 32 13.79 2.40 -15.28
CA GLN A 32 13.22 1.06 -15.26
C GLN A 32 11.88 1.13 -15.98
N SER A 33 11.79 0.46 -17.12
CA SER A 33 10.56 0.44 -17.90
C SER A 33 9.56 -0.47 -17.19
N VAL A 34 8.52 0.11 -16.63
CA VAL A 34 7.39 -0.62 -16.09
C VAL A 34 6.20 -0.51 -17.02
N THR A 35 5.38 -1.54 -17.08
CA THR A 35 4.16 -1.51 -17.90
C THR A 35 3.01 -2.24 -17.20
N TRP A 36 1.79 -1.75 -17.38
CA TRP A 36 0.61 -2.44 -16.94
C TRP A 36 0.12 -3.44 -17.98
N LYS A 37 -0.17 -4.65 -17.54
CA LYS A 37 -0.76 -5.72 -18.35
C LYS A 37 -2.13 -6.10 -17.79
N LYS A 38 -3.17 -5.98 -18.63
CA LYS A 38 -4.48 -6.50 -18.31
C LYS A 38 -4.46 -8.03 -18.37
N LEU A 39 -4.96 -8.66 -17.31
CA LEU A 39 -5.13 -10.11 -17.26
C LEU A 39 -6.54 -10.49 -17.70
N SER A 40 -6.68 -11.75 -18.15
CA SER A 40 -7.97 -12.35 -18.51
C SER A 40 -8.18 -13.63 -17.71
N PRO A 41 -8.35 -13.56 -16.39
CA PRO A 41 -8.55 -14.75 -15.57
C PRO A 41 -9.85 -15.44 -15.95
N LYS A 42 -9.87 -16.80 -15.93
CA LYS A 42 -11.06 -17.60 -16.24
C LYS A 42 -12.23 -17.26 -15.33
N ASN A 43 -11.95 -17.03 -14.05
CA ASN A 43 -12.93 -16.61 -13.05
C ASN A 43 -12.47 -15.29 -12.43
N SER A 44 -13.41 -14.49 -11.97
CA SER A 44 -13.15 -13.21 -11.32
C SER A 44 -14.30 -12.84 -10.38
N PRO A 45 -14.04 -12.09 -9.29
CA PRO A 45 -15.11 -11.46 -8.54
C PRO A 45 -15.99 -10.55 -9.43
N SER A 46 -17.19 -10.21 -8.99
CA SER A 46 -18.00 -9.14 -9.61
C SER A 46 -17.28 -7.79 -9.52
N ALA A 47 -17.70 -6.83 -10.36
CA ALA A 47 -17.21 -5.46 -10.29
C ALA A 47 -17.46 -4.89 -8.88
N ARG A 48 -16.42 -4.33 -8.26
CA ARG A 48 -16.50 -3.82 -6.89
C ARG A 48 -15.37 -2.87 -6.54
N ALA A 49 -15.62 -2.01 -5.55
CA ALA A 49 -14.65 -1.10 -4.97
C ALA A 49 -14.50 -1.33 -3.47
N ALA A 50 -13.46 -0.76 -2.88
CA ALA A 50 -13.18 -0.76 -1.45
C ALA A 50 -13.13 -2.16 -0.81
N SER A 51 -12.67 -3.15 -1.57
CA SER A 51 -12.39 -4.51 -1.06
C SER A 51 -11.11 -4.51 -0.22
N ALA A 52 -11.07 -5.27 0.86
CA ALA A 52 -9.84 -5.59 1.55
C ALA A 52 -9.02 -6.59 0.71
N MET A 53 -7.74 -6.29 0.45
CA MET A 53 -6.88 -7.15 -0.35
C MET A 53 -5.46 -7.20 0.20
N ALA A 54 -4.92 -8.41 0.37
CA ALA A 54 -3.54 -8.60 0.83
C ALA A 54 -2.94 -9.92 0.30
N TYR A 55 -1.61 -9.97 0.22
CA TYR A 55 -0.89 -11.21 -0.07
C TYR A 55 -0.79 -12.07 1.20
N ASP A 56 -1.14 -13.33 1.07
CA ASP A 56 -0.99 -14.35 2.09
C ASP A 56 0.20 -15.26 1.75
N PRO A 57 1.33 -15.15 2.45
CA PRO A 57 2.51 -15.96 2.18
C PRO A 57 2.34 -17.42 2.59
N VAL A 58 1.33 -17.80 3.40
CA VAL A 58 1.05 -19.17 3.79
C VAL A 58 0.45 -19.95 2.61
N SER A 59 -0.61 -19.42 2.01
CA SER A 59 -1.23 -20.00 0.80
C SER A 59 -0.51 -19.61 -0.50
N LYS A 60 0.40 -18.63 -0.46
CA LYS A 60 1.05 -18.00 -1.62
C LYS A 60 0.05 -17.44 -2.61
N LYS A 61 -1.01 -16.80 -2.12
CA LYS A 61 -2.09 -16.21 -2.92
C LYS A 61 -2.38 -14.78 -2.45
N ILE A 62 -2.95 -13.99 -3.35
CA ILE A 62 -3.59 -12.75 -2.94
C ILE A 62 -5.02 -13.08 -2.52
N VAL A 63 -5.39 -12.66 -1.32
CA VAL A 63 -6.73 -12.80 -0.76
C VAL A 63 -7.47 -11.49 -0.88
N LEU A 64 -8.71 -11.54 -1.38
CA LEU A 64 -9.63 -10.42 -1.46
C LEU A 64 -10.90 -10.76 -0.67
N PHE A 65 -11.35 -9.83 0.15
CA PHE A 65 -12.61 -9.96 0.89
C PHE A 65 -13.53 -8.80 0.60
N SER A 66 -14.79 -9.13 0.28
CA SER A 66 -15.95 -8.24 0.19
C SER A 66 -15.75 -7.02 -0.75
N GLY A 67 -16.14 -5.83 -0.35
CA GLY A 67 -16.23 -4.59 -1.12
C GLY A 67 -17.68 -4.20 -1.41
N PHE A 68 -17.89 -3.10 -2.13
CA PHE A 68 -19.19 -2.61 -2.57
C PHE A 68 -19.37 -2.86 -4.08
N ASP A 69 -20.48 -3.47 -4.50
CA ASP A 69 -20.76 -3.85 -5.90
C ASP A 69 -21.85 -2.97 -6.58
N ALA A 70 -22.09 -1.80 -6.05
CA ALA A 70 -23.14 -0.83 -6.38
C ALA A 70 -24.50 -1.10 -5.73
N THR A 71 -24.76 -2.30 -5.24
CA THR A 71 -26.07 -2.65 -4.64
C THR A 71 -25.90 -3.26 -3.26
N THR A 72 -24.86 -4.04 -3.06
CA THR A 72 -24.63 -4.81 -1.84
C THR A 72 -23.16 -4.80 -1.44
N TYR A 73 -22.89 -5.42 -0.29
CA TYR A 73 -21.55 -5.74 0.21
C TYR A 73 -21.38 -7.24 0.18
N PRO A 74 -20.91 -7.85 -0.95
CA PRO A 74 -20.84 -9.30 -1.07
C PRO A 74 -19.98 -9.94 0.02
N GLN A 75 -20.55 -10.85 0.80
CA GLN A 75 -19.85 -11.62 1.82
C GLN A 75 -19.05 -12.75 1.16
N GLU A 76 -18.02 -12.39 0.40
CA GLU A 76 -17.23 -13.30 -0.41
C GLU A 76 -15.76 -13.15 -0.13
N THR A 77 -15.07 -14.30 -0.02
CA THR A 77 -13.62 -14.38 -0.02
C THR A 77 -13.15 -14.97 -1.34
N TRP A 78 -12.20 -14.30 -1.99
CA TRP A 78 -11.59 -14.75 -3.24
C TRP A 78 -10.09 -14.86 -3.06
N ALA A 79 -9.47 -15.82 -3.73
CA ALA A 79 -8.03 -15.99 -3.75
C ALA A 79 -7.51 -16.04 -5.19
N PHE A 80 -6.47 -15.26 -5.49
CA PHE A 80 -5.77 -15.23 -6.77
C PHE A 80 -4.46 -15.99 -6.67
N ASN A 81 -4.23 -16.92 -7.60
CA ASN A 81 -3.06 -17.79 -7.60
C ASN A 81 -2.00 -17.40 -8.65
N GLY A 82 -1.98 -16.15 -9.12
CA GLY A 82 -1.12 -15.68 -10.20
C GLY A 82 -1.76 -15.80 -11.60
N THR A 83 -2.84 -16.59 -11.76
CA THR A 83 -3.48 -16.85 -13.07
C THR A 83 -4.98 -16.62 -13.05
N THR A 84 -5.67 -17.08 -12.02
CA THR A 84 -7.13 -17.00 -11.92
C THR A 84 -7.59 -16.79 -10.50
N TRP A 85 -8.77 -16.21 -10.35
CA TRP A 85 -9.45 -16.07 -9.08
C TRP A 85 -10.27 -17.32 -8.75
N SER A 86 -10.30 -17.70 -7.49
CA SER A 86 -11.15 -18.78 -6.98
C SER A 86 -11.92 -18.28 -5.75
N LYS A 87 -13.25 -18.43 -5.78
CA LYS A 87 -14.10 -18.14 -4.62
C LYS A 87 -13.85 -19.21 -3.56
N GLN A 88 -13.55 -18.77 -2.34
CA GLN A 88 -13.29 -19.66 -1.22
C GLN A 88 -14.62 -20.04 -0.55
N LYS A 89 -14.77 -21.31 -0.20
CA LYS A 89 -15.92 -21.80 0.55
C LYS A 89 -15.60 -21.69 2.04
N THR A 90 -16.23 -20.77 2.73
CA THR A 90 -16.05 -20.56 4.17
C THR A 90 -17.37 -20.85 4.90
N THR A 91 -17.31 -21.55 6.02
CA THR A 91 -18.48 -21.81 6.87
C THR A 91 -18.80 -20.62 7.75
N VAL A 92 -17.77 -19.88 8.15
CA VAL A 92 -17.85 -18.64 8.93
C VAL A 92 -17.06 -17.59 8.16
N ALA A 93 -17.56 -16.36 8.11
CA ALA A 93 -16.89 -15.24 7.47
C ALA A 93 -17.34 -13.91 8.10
N PRO A 94 -16.56 -12.84 7.99
CA PRO A 94 -17.00 -11.50 8.36
C PRO A 94 -18.28 -11.13 7.57
N SER A 95 -19.11 -10.23 8.12
CA SER A 95 -20.21 -9.62 7.35
C SER A 95 -19.68 -8.91 6.11
N GLY A 96 -20.50 -8.82 5.05
CA GLY A 96 -20.17 -8.04 3.86
C GLY A 96 -19.91 -6.59 4.22
N ARG A 97 -18.84 -6.00 3.69
CA ARG A 97 -18.38 -4.65 4.05
C ARG A 97 -17.49 -4.02 2.98
N ALA A 98 -17.48 -2.69 2.92
CA ALA A 98 -16.52 -1.92 2.14
C ALA A 98 -15.57 -1.15 3.07
N GLY A 99 -14.37 -0.82 2.58
CA GLY A 99 -13.42 0.01 3.31
C GLY A 99 -12.82 -0.66 4.55
N ALA A 100 -12.90 -1.99 4.68
CA ALA A 100 -12.05 -2.72 5.61
C ALA A 100 -10.62 -2.78 5.08
N SER A 101 -9.66 -2.91 5.98
CA SER A 101 -8.25 -3.11 5.62
C SER A 101 -7.72 -4.43 6.16
N MET A 102 -6.71 -4.99 5.49
CA MET A 102 -6.19 -6.30 5.82
C MET A 102 -4.67 -6.35 5.61
N ALA A 103 -3.95 -6.93 6.57
CA ALA A 103 -2.51 -7.15 6.46
C ALA A 103 -2.08 -8.48 7.06
N PHE A 104 -0.93 -8.99 6.64
CA PHE A 104 -0.38 -10.22 7.15
C PHE A 104 0.36 -9.98 8.49
N ASP A 105 -0.09 -10.62 9.54
CA ASP A 105 0.62 -10.72 10.81
C ASP A 105 1.61 -11.88 10.74
N ARG A 106 2.90 -11.58 10.75
CA ARG A 106 3.97 -12.56 10.59
C ARG A 106 4.11 -13.48 11.80
N VAL A 107 3.68 -13.01 12.98
CA VAL A 107 3.81 -13.74 14.25
C VAL A 107 2.73 -14.81 14.32
N THR A 108 1.47 -14.44 14.09
CA THR A 108 0.36 -15.41 14.08
C THR A 108 0.22 -16.17 12.77
N ARG A 109 0.91 -15.70 11.70
CA ARG A 109 0.87 -16.24 10.33
C ARG A 109 -0.54 -16.22 9.74
N LYS A 110 -1.31 -15.16 10.04
CA LYS A 110 -2.68 -14.95 9.55
C LYS A 110 -2.83 -13.56 8.95
N LEU A 111 -3.79 -13.41 8.03
CA LEU A 111 -4.22 -12.08 7.65
C LEU A 111 -5.17 -11.54 8.71
N VAL A 112 -4.90 -10.34 9.20
CA VAL A 112 -5.75 -9.61 10.16
C VAL A 112 -6.57 -8.61 9.38
N LEU A 113 -7.90 -8.77 9.41
CA LEU A 113 -8.86 -7.82 8.84
C LEU A 113 -9.51 -7.03 9.95
N PHE A 114 -9.61 -5.72 9.75
CA PHE A 114 -10.24 -4.81 10.71
C PHE A 114 -11.10 -3.75 10.01
N GLY A 115 -12.23 -3.42 10.63
CA GLY A 115 -13.06 -2.29 10.27
C GLY A 115 -13.94 -2.51 9.02
N GLY A 116 -14.33 -1.41 8.41
CA GLY A 116 -15.21 -1.33 7.25
C GLY A 116 -16.59 -0.75 7.59
N PHE A 117 -17.44 -0.69 6.58
CA PHE A 117 -18.83 -0.22 6.66
C PHE A 117 -19.74 -1.21 5.95
N ASP A 118 -20.83 -1.64 6.57
CA ASP A 118 -21.76 -2.65 6.05
C ASP A 118 -22.99 -2.07 5.34
N GLY A 119 -23.01 -0.76 5.18
CA GLY A 119 -24.16 0.00 4.65
C GLY A 119 -25.01 0.67 5.73
N THR A 120 -24.81 0.27 6.99
CA THR A 120 -25.56 0.80 8.14
C THR A 120 -24.63 1.20 9.29
N HIS A 121 -23.62 0.38 9.57
CA HIS A 121 -22.73 0.54 10.72
C HIS A 121 -21.26 0.59 10.30
N TYR A 122 -20.50 1.41 10.99
CA TYR A 122 -19.04 1.30 11.01
C TYR A 122 -18.65 0.11 11.88
N LEU A 123 -17.70 -0.69 11.44
CA LEU A 123 -17.35 -1.96 12.05
C LEU A 123 -16.03 -1.84 12.82
N GLY A 124 -15.93 -2.51 13.96
CA GLY A 124 -14.74 -2.55 14.81
C GLY A 124 -14.34 -3.98 15.19
N ASP A 125 -14.90 -4.97 14.51
CA ASP A 125 -14.58 -6.37 14.68
C ASP A 125 -13.25 -6.72 14.00
N THR A 126 -12.59 -7.72 14.59
CA THR A 126 -11.31 -8.25 14.09
C THR A 126 -11.52 -9.67 13.61
N TRP A 127 -11.03 -9.97 12.41
CA TRP A 127 -11.11 -11.29 11.81
C TRP A 127 -9.75 -11.77 11.35
N LEU A 128 -9.52 -13.06 11.50
CA LEU A 128 -8.25 -13.71 11.17
C LEU A 128 -8.49 -14.72 10.03
N TRP A 129 -7.82 -14.52 8.90
CA TRP A 129 -7.79 -15.45 7.80
C TRP A 129 -6.61 -16.41 7.95
N ASP A 130 -6.88 -17.70 7.95
CA ASP A 130 -5.88 -18.76 7.92
C ASP A 130 -5.72 -19.28 6.49
N GLY A 131 -4.61 -18.95 5.86
CA GLY A 131 -4.34 -19.39 4.48
C GLY A 131 -4.06 -20.88 4.33
N ALA A 132 -3.70 -21.59 5.40
CA ALA A 132 -3.49 -23.04 5.35
C ALA A 132 -4.80 -23.80 5.24
N THR A 133 -5.85 -23.32 5.92
CA THR A 133 -7.18 -23.94 5.96
C THR A 133 -8.22 -23.22 5.10
N SER A 134 -7.89 -22.05 4.57
CA SER A 134 -8.81 -21.16 3.85
C SER A 134 -10.07 -20.85 4.66
N SER A 135 -9.91 -20.48 5.92
CA SER A 135 -11.01 -20.22 6.85
C SER A 135 -10.84 -18.92 7.63
N TRP A 136 -11.97 -18.34 8.02
CA TRP A 136 -12.04 -17.17 8.89
C TRP A 136 -12.30 -17.59 10.34
N THR A 137 -11.71 -16.85 11.27
CA THR A 137 -12.02 -16.91 12.71
C THR A 137 -12.23 -15.50 13.20
N GLN A 138 -13.34 -15.23 13.88
CA GLN A 138 -13.55 -13.96 14.57
C GLN A 138 -12.71 -13.94 15.84
N ALA A 139 -11.92 -12.88 16.01
CA ALA A 139 -11.25 -12.60 17.27
C ALA A 139 -12.17 -11.81 18.19
N HIS A 140 -12.02 -12.02 19.51
CA HIS A 140 -12.76 -11.32 20.55
C HIS A 140 -11.78 -10.61 21.49
N PRO A 141 -11.11 -9.54 21.01
CA PRO A 141 -10.10 -8.84 21.80
C PRO A 141 -10.73 -8.13 23.00
N ARG A 142 -9.97 -8.01 24.08
CA ARG A 142 -10.38 -7.24 25.29
C ARG A 142 -10.38 -5.73 25.03
N SER A 143 -9.56 -5.26 24.11
CA SER A 143 -9.45 -3.88 23.68
C SER A 143 -9.35 -3.83 22.17
N SER A 144 -9.98 -2.85 21.54
CA SER A 144 -10.00 -2.65 20.09
C SER A 144 -9.93 -1.17 19.74
N PRO A 145 -9.42 -0.82 18.55
CA PRO A 145 -9.64 0.51 18.00
C PRO A 145 -11.14 0.82 17.87
N THR A 146 -11.47 2.09 17.75
CA THR A 146 -12.83 2.54 17.41
C THR A 146 -13.29 1.90 16.08
N ALA A 147 -14.59 1.59 15.98
CA ALA A 147 -15.20 1.12 14.76
C ALA A 147 -15.06 2.17 13.65
N VAL A 148 -14.47 1.81 12.51
CA VAL A 148 -14.10 2.75 11.44
C VAL A 148 -14.18 2.12 10.07
N THR A 149 -14.39 2.94 9.05
CA THR A 149 -14.09 2.61 7.65
C THR A 149 -12.79 3.25 7.20
N GLY A 150 -12.12 2.65 6.22
CA GLY A 150 -10.87 3.15 5.65
C GLY A 150 -9.70 3.24 6.63
N PRO A 151 -9.57 2.34 7.63
CA PRO A 151 -8.33 2.27 8.40
C PRO A 151 -7.18 1.81 7.52
N MET A 152 -5.97 2.16 7.88
CA MET A 152 -4.76 1.59 7.29
C MET A 152 -4.27 0.47 8.21
N VAL A 153 -4.40 -0.79 7.76
CA VAL A 153 -3.81 -1.95 8.45
C VAL A 153 -2.58 -2.39 7.67
N PHE A 154 -1.47 -2.54 8.35
CA PHE A 154 -0.17 -2.87 7.75
C PHE A 154 0.66 -3.77 8.67
N THR A 155 1.63 -4.48 8.10
CA THR A 155 2.57 -5.27 8.88
C THR A 155 3.62 -4.36 9.51
N ASP A 156 3.81 -4.45 10.83
CA ASP A 156 4.83 -3.69 11.55
C ASP A 156 6.24 -4.11 11.11
N PRO A 157 7.13 -3.16 10.81
CA PRO A 157 8.46 -3.44 10.29
C PRO A 157 9.39 -4.08 11.32
N LYS A 158 9.17 -3.84 12.61
CA LYS A 158 10.07 -4.21 13.70
C LYS A 158 9.77 -5.58 14.31
N ASN A 159 8.51 -5.86 14.57
CA ASN A 159 8.07 -7.09 15.24
C ASN A 159 7.22 -8.03 14.38
N GLY A 160 6.71 -7.53 13.24
CA GLY A 160 5.93 -8.32 12.29
C GLY A 160 4.46 -8.50 12.62
N HIS A 161 3.96 -7.90 13.70
CA HIS A 161 2.53 -7.86 14.01
C HIS A 161 1.77 -6.96 13.03
N ALA A 162 0.44 -7.07 13.00
CA ALA A 162 -0.40 -6.13 12.29
C ALA A 162 -0.60 -4.88 13.13
N ASP A 163 -0.27 -3.71 12.57
CA ASP A 163 -0.61 -2.41 13.15
C ASP A 163 -1.77 -1.77 12.37
N GLN A 164 -2.51 -0.90 13.02
CA GLN A 164 -3.61 -0.12 12.46
C GLN A 164 -3.41 1.35 12.76
N PHE A 165 -3.66 2.22 11.79
CA PHE A 165 -3.68 3.67 11.95
C PHE A 165 -4.92 4.27 11.31
N GLY A 166 -5.52 5.28 11.97
CA GLY A 166 -6.54 6.13 11.40
C GLY A 166 -7.89 5.43 11.12
N GLY A 167 -8.58 5.92 10.11
CA GLY A 167 -9.96 5.53 9.76
C GLY A 167 -10.98 6.63 10.04
N TYR A 168 -12.24 6.43 9.63
CA TYR A 168 -13.36 7.36 9.84
C TYR A 168 -14.51 6.63 10.53
N ASP A 169 -14.98 7.16 11.66
CA ASP A 169 -16.02 6.54 12.50
C ASP A 169 -17.46 7.00 12.19
N GLY A 170 -17.60 7.81 11.14
CA GLY A 170 -18.88 8.42 10.77
C GLY A 170 -19.01 9.86 11.25
N LYS A 171 -18.13 10.30 12.14
CA LYS A 171 -18.13 11.64 12.69
C LYS A 171 -16.73 12.29 12.67
N PHE A 172 -15.71 11.52 13.02
CA PHE A 172 -14.32 12.01 13.11
C PHE A 172 -13.35 11.08 12.40
N TYR A 173 -12.35 11.68 11.78
CA TYR A 173 -11.15 10.95 11.36
C TYR A 173 -10.31 10.62 12.59
N GLN A 174 -9.75 9.42 12.61
CA GLN A 174 -8.94 8.92 13.71
C GLN A 174 -7.45 9.19 13.46
N LEU A 175 -6.68 9.35 14.54
CA LEU A 175 -5.24 9.57 14.50
C LEU A 175 -4.44 8.59 15.39
N THR A 176 -5.13 7.61 15.96
CA THR A 176 -4.52 6.63 16.87
C THR A 176 -3.83 5.51 16.12
N THR A 177 -2.72 5.03 16.68
CA THR A 177 -1.99 3.86 16.21
C THR A 177 -2.22 2.71 17.18
N TRP A 178 -2.54 1.54 16.66
CA TRP A 178 -2.80 0.34 17.44
C TRP A 178 -2.01 -0.84 16.90
N ARG A 179 -1.64 -1.78 17.78
CA ARG A 179 -0.96 -3.03 17.45
C ARG A 179 -1.78 -4.23 17.85
N TRP A 180 -1.98 -5.13 16.92
CA TRP A 180 -2.48 -6.47 17.20
C TRP A 180 -1.36 -7.32 17.80
N ASN A 181 -1.53 -7.85 19.01
CA ASN A 181 -0.51 -8.69 19.65
C ASN A 181 -0.77 -10.21 19.52
N GLY A 182 -1.71 -10.59 18.64
CA GLY A 182 -2.15 -11.97 18.45
C GLY A 182 -3.43 -12.34 19.22
N SER A 183 -3.86 -11.51 20.19
CA SER A 183 -5.05 -11.77 20.98
C SER A 183 -5.90 -10.53 21.26
N THR A 184 -5.29 -9.37 21.36
CA THR A 184 -5.97 -8.09 21.60
C THR A 184 -5.22 -6.94 20.91
N TRP A 185 -5.92 -5.83 20.71
CA TRP A 185 -5.28 -4.61 20.25
C TRP A 185 -4.69 -3.83 21.42
N VAL A 186 -3.51 -3.29 21.23
CA VAL A 186 -2.81 -2.42 22.20
C VAL A 186 -2.63 -1.06 21.53
N GLN A 187 -3.14 -0.01 22.16
CA GLN A 187 -2.92 1.35 21.67
C GLN A 187 -1.46 1.72 21.88
N LEU A 188 -0.85 2.23 20.83
CA LEU A 188 0.51 2.77 20.87
C LEU A 188 0.44 4.28 21.09
N HIS A 189 1.48 4.85 21.70
CA HIS A 189 1.58 6.26 22.00
C HIS A 189 2.88 6.83 21.41
N PRO A 190 2.97 6.93 20.05
CA PRO A 190 4.13 7.54 19.44
C PRO A 190 4.23 9.02 19.82
N THR A 191 5.47 9.55 19.83
CA THR A 191 5.74 10.96 20.13
C THR A 191 5.19 11.87 19.03
N ASN A 192 5.35 11.42 17.78
CA ASN A 192 4.85 12.11 16.60
C ASN A 192 3.73 11.29 15.96
N THR A 193 2.78 11.96 15.33
CA THR A 193 1.69 11.28 14.65
C THR A 193 1.28 12.02 13.38
N PRO A 194 0.96 11.31 12.29
CA PRO A 194 0.29 11.93 11.16
C PRO A 194 -1.06 12.52 11.60
N GLY A 195 -1.53 13.52 10.89
CA GLY A 195 -2.89 14.06 11.13
C GLY A 195 -3.96 12.98 10.93
N ALA A 196 -5.10 13.16 11.61
CA ALA A 196 -6.26 12.28 11.54
C ALA A 196 -6.72 12.08 10.08
N ARG A 197 -6.83 10.81 9.63
CA ARG A 197 -7.14 10.49 8.23
C ARG A 197 -7.69 9.08 8.03
N SER A 198 -8.33 8.88 6.88
CA SER A 198 -8.80 7.58 6.39
C SER A 198 -8.39 7.36 4.94
N ILE A 199 -8.51 6.14 4.44
CA ILE A 199 -8.24 5.72 3.05
C ILE A 199 -6.94 6.29 2.47
N ALA A 200 -5.94 6.46 3.33
CA ALA A 200 -4.58 6.78 2.92
C ALA A 200 -3.87 5.53 2.36
N VAL A 201 -2.79 5.77 1.66
CA VAL A 201 -1.85 4.71 1.30
C VAL A 201 -1.04 4.32 2.53
N ALA A 202 -0.87 3.03 2.78
CA ALA A 202 0.09 2.51 3.76
C ALA A 202 0.70 1.21 3.24
N ALA A 203 2.01 1.17 3.10
CA ALA A 203 2.73 -0.01 2.63
C ALA A 203 4.06 -0.21 3.37
N LEU A 204 4.33 -1.47 3.75
CA LEU A 204 5.60 -1.84 4.38
C LEU A 204 6.73 -1.81 3.36
N ASP A 205 7.67 -0.89 3.50
CA ASP A 205 8.97 -0.91 2.84
C ASP A 205 9.91 -1.84 3.62
N SER A 206 9.97 -3.09 3.20
CA SER A 206 10.78 -4.09 3.89
C SER A 206 12.29 -3.88 3.71
N ALA A 207 12.71 -3.15 2.68
CA ALA A 207 14.12 -2.83 2.47
C ALA A 207 14.63 -1.79 3.48
N ARG A 208 13.80 -0.79 3.80
CA ARG A 208 14.13 0.28 4.76
C ARG A 208 13.58 0.01 6.16
N LYS A 209 12.82 -1.07 6.32
CA LYS A 209 12.19 -1.48 7.59
C LYS A 209 11.32 -0.37 8.17
N ASN A 210 10.48 0.21 7.35
CA ASN A 210 9.46 1.17 7.76
C ASN A 210 8.17 0.99 6.97
N VAL A 211 7.09 1.62 7.41
CA VAL A 211 5.85 1.71 6.64
C VAL A 211 5.74 3.12 6.08
N VAL A 212 5.52 3.24 4.79
CA VAL A 212 5.29 4.52 4.12
C VAL A 212 3.80 4.81 4.12
N LEU A 213 3.42 5.98 4.66
CA LEU A 213 2.04 6.49 4.66
C LEU A 213 1.98 7.77 3.83
N PHE A 214 1.01 7.86 2.92
CA PHE A 214 0.81 9.05 2.08
C PHE A 214 -0.68 9.29 1.78
N GLY A 215 -1.08 10.56 1.76
CA GLY A 215 -2.40 10.96 1.32
C GLY A 215 -3.52 10.66 2.32
N GLY A 216 -4.70 10.36 1.78
CA GLY A 216 -5.93 10.08 2.52
C GLY A 216 -6.90 11.25 2.57
N LEU A 217 -8.07 11.02 3.16
CA LEU A 217 -9.03 12.04 3.56
C LEU A 217 -8.87 12.34 5.05
N GLY A 218 -8.94 13.61 5.44
CA GLY A 218 -8.80 14.03 6.83
C GLY A 218 -9.20 15.48 7.04
N ASP A 219 -9.25 15.89 8.30
CA ASP A 219 -9.59 17.26 8.71
C ASP A 219 -8.42 18.24 8.51
N VAL A 220 -7.23 17.72 8.30
CA VAL A 220 -5.99 18.48 8.07
C VAL A 220 -5.38 18.08 6.73
N ARG A 221 -4.40 18.86 6.30
CA ARG A 221 -3.65 18.59 5.07
C ARG A 221 -3.03 17.19 5.11
N THR A 222 -3.31 16.37 4.10
CA THR A 222 -2.88 14.97 3.99
C THR A 222 -1.90 14.72 2.84
N ASP A 223 -1.34 15.77 2.23
CA ASP A 223 -0.38 15.68 1.11
C ASP A 223 1.07 15.42 1.57
N ASN A 224 1.25 15.00 2.80
CA ASN A 224 2.55 14.71 3.39
C ASN A 224 2.84 13.21 3.38
N THR A 225 4.12 12.90 3.31
CA THR A 225 4.65 11.54 3.44
C THR A 225 5.15 11.34 4.86
N TRP A 226 4.78 10.22 5.45
CA TRP A 226 5.23 9.79 6.77
C TRP A 226 5.82 8.39 6.71
N THR A 227 6.73 8.09 7.61
CA THR A 227 7.25 6.72 7.80
C THR A 227 7.06 6.28 9.23
N TRP A 228 6.64 5.01 9.42
CA TRP A 228 6.50 4.33 10.70
C TRP A 228 7.64 3.32 10.88
N ASP A 229 8.41 3.43 11.95
CA ASP A 229 9.53 2.53 12.22
C ASP A 229 9.20 1.38 13.20
N GLY A 230 7.93 1.25 13.59
CA GLY A 230 7.46 0.32 14.61
C GLY A 230 7.41 0.93 16.01
N THR A 231 7.80 2.20 16.17
CA THR A 231 7.83 2.91 17.46
C THR A 231 7.30 4.32 17.36
N ASP A 232 7.71 5.07 16.32
CA ASP A 232 7.30 6.46 16.12
C ASP A 232 7.08 6.78 14.63
N TRP A 233 6.29 7.83 14.37
CA TRP A 233 6.08 8.36 13.05
C TRP A 233 7.07 9.47 12.76
N THR A 234 7.66 9.47 11.57
CA THR A 234 8.54 10.54 11.10
C THR A 234 8.01 11.15 9.81
N GLN A 235 7.76 12.45 9.82
CA GLN A 235 7.38 13.17 8.61
C GLN A 235 8.58 13.29 7.68
N GLN A 236 8.37 12.95 6.42
CA GLN A 236 9.36 13.07 5.35
C GLN A 236 9.18 14.42 4.61
N SER A 237 10.24 14.91 4.00
CA SER A 237 10.25 16.17 3.24
C SER A 237 10.77 15.92 1.81
N PRO A 238 10.04 15.18 0.98
CA PRO A 238 10.46 14.92 -0.39
C PRO A 238 10.47 16.21 -1.22
N SER A 239 11.41 16.32 -2.15
CA SER A 239 11.49 17.45 -3.09
C SER A 239 10.44 17.30 -4.20
N VAL A 240 10.06 16.08 -4.53
CA VAL A 240 9.01 15.72 -5.49
C VAL A 240 8.00 14.82 -4.80
N GLN A 241 6.71 15.09 -4.96
CA GLN A 241 5.65 14.25 -4.42
C GLN A 241 4.41 14.23 -5.33
N PRO A 242 3.62 13.16 -5.26
CA PRO A 242 2.33 13.11 -5.96
C PRO A 242 1.38 14.21 -5.44
N PRO A 243 0.42 14.68 -6.25
CA PRO A 243 -0.71 15.43 -5.71
C PRO A 243 -1.43 14.62 -4.62
N THR A 244 -1.92 15.32 -3.59
CA THR A 244 -2.72 14.72 -2.50
C THR A 244 -3.83 13.86 -3.07
N ARG A 245 -3.91 12.61 -2.62
CA ARG A 245 -4.89 11.64 -3.12
C ARG A 245 -5.40 10.71 -2.03
N TYR A 246 -6.59 10.20 -2.23
CA TYR A 246 -7.23 9.21 -1.37
C TYR A 246 -7.61 7.97 -2.18
N GLY A 247 -7.79 6.85 -1.51
CA GLY A 247 -8.24 5.61 -2.13
C GLY A 247 -7.30 5.06 -3.21
N ALA A 248 -6.02 5.47 -3.23
CA ALA A 248 -5.03 4.87 -4.10
C ALA A 248 -4.66 3.45 -3.62
N GLY A 249 -4.34 2.57 -4.55
CA GLY A 249 -3.75 1.27 -4.22
C GLY A 249 -2.26 1.41 -3.93
N SER A 250 -1.71 0.55 -3.07
CA SER A 250 -0.28 0.55 -2.75
C SER A 250 0.26 -0.83 -2.42
N ALA A 251 1.53 -1.05 -2.75
CA ALA A 251 2.31 -2.17 -2.27
C ALA A 251 3.82 -1.90 -2.42
N PHE A 252 4.66 -2.71 -1.78
CA PHE A 252 6.10 -2.63 -1.88
C PHE A 252 6.64 -3.62 -2.91
N ASP A 253 7.54 -3.15 -3.76
CA ASP A 253 8.30 -3.99 -4.68
C ASP A 253 9.69 -4.30 -4.11
N PRO A 254 9.96 -5.56 -3.72
CA PRO A 254 11.26 -5.93 -3.17
C PRO A 254 12.38 -5.96 -4.22
N LYS A 255 12.08 -6.00 -5.53
CA LYS A 255 13.08 -5.93 -6.59
C LYS A 255 13.50 -4.50 -6.87
N LEU A 256 12.53 -3.59 -6.93
CA LEU A 256 12.77 -2.17 -7.13
C LEU A 256 13.18 -1.45 -5.84
N HIS A 257 12.97 -2.06 -4.68
CA HIS A 257 13.10 -1.43 -3.35
C HIS A 257 12.28 -0.15 -3.23
N MET A 258 11.05 -0.16 -3.75
CA MET A 258 10.16 1.00 -3.80
C MET A 258 8.75 0.65 -3.34
N VAL A 259 8.10 1.58 -2.64
CA VAL A 259 6.65 1.53 -2.45
C VAL A 259 5.99 2.14 -3.69
N VAL A 260 5.19 1.37 -4.39
CA VAL A 260 4.46 1.81 -5.57
C VAL A 260 3.02 2.12 -5.20
N ILE A 261 2.51 3.26 -5.70
CA ILE A 261 1.09 3.63 -5.60
C ILE A 261 0.50 3.80 -7.00
N PHE A 262 -0.77 3.47 -7.13
CA PHE A 262 -1.52 3.63 -8.38
C PHE A 262 -2.89 4.25 -8.14
N GLY A 263 -3.31 5.16 -9.01
CA GLY A 263 -4.66 5.72 -9.02
C GLY A 263 -4.96 6.65 -7.85
N GLY A 264 -6.19 6.56 -7.35
CA GLY A 264 -6.73 7.40 -6.29
C GLY A 264 -7.44 8.64 -6.80
N GLY A 265 -8.27 9.26 -5.96
CA GLY A 265 -8.96 10.51 -6.24
C GLY A 265 -8.12 11.73 -5.86
N VAL A 266 -8.07 12.74 -6.72
CA VAL A 266 -7.43 14.04 -6.51
C VAL A 266 -8.44 15.13 -6.80
N GLY A 267 -8.88 15.87 -5.76
CA GLY A 267 -9.87 16.93 -5.93
C GLY A 267 -11.19 16.46 -6.58
N GLY A 268 -11.60 15.21 -6.33
CA GLY A 268 -12.80 14.60 -6.92
C GLY A 268 -12.61 14.02 -8.33
N VAL A 269 -11.37 13.97 -8.83
CA VAL A 269 -11.04 13.41 -10.16
C VAL A 269 -10.17 12.17 -9.98
N ASP A 270 -10.64 11.03 -10.51
CA ASP A 270 -9.91 9.78 -10.49
C ASP A 270 -8.64 9.84 -11.33
N GLN A 271 -7.58 9.22 -10.83
CA GLN A 271 -6.27 9.20 -11.46
C GLN A 271 -5.93 7.81 -12.02
N ASN A 272 -4.99 7.78 -12.98
CA ASN A 272 -4.38 6.56 -13.53
C ASN A 272 -2.85 6.60 -13.49
N LEU A 273 -2.30 7.50 -12.69
CA LEU A 273 -0.86 7.68 -12.56
C LEU A 273 -0.27 6.66 -11.60
N THR A 274 0.93 6.19 -11.93
CA THR A 274 1.74 5.33 -11.08
C THR A 274 2.90 6.14 -10.51
N TRP A 275 3.10 6.07 -9.21
CA TRP A 275 4.20 6.73 -8.51
C TRP A 275 4.95 5.74 -7.64
N ALA A 276 6.23 5.98 -7.43
CA ALA A 276 7.06 5.15 -6.57
C ALA A 276 7.83 6.00 -5.56
N TRP A 277 7.84 5.56 -4.31
CA TRP A 277 8.64 6.11 -3.23
C TRP A 277 10.01 5.45 -3.22
N THR A 278 11.06 6.23 -3.37
CA THR A 278 12.45 5.75 -3.44
C THR A 278 13.14 5.63 -2.08
N GLY A 279 12.48 6.09 -1.02
CA GLY A 279 13.03 6.23 0.32
C GLY A 279 13.33 7.67 0.72
N THR A 280 13.42 8.58 -0.23
CA THR A 280 13.67 10.02 -0.03
C THR A 280 12.71 10.88 -0.82
N ASP A 281 12.40 10.48 -2.06
CA ASP A 281 11.57 11.23 -2.98
C ASP A 281 10.54 10.33 -3.68
N TRP A 282 9.49 10.94 -4.20
CA TRP A 282 8.56 10.29 -5.10
C TRP A 282 8.99 10.48 -6.55
N THR A 283 8.87 9.46 -7.35
CA THR A 283 9.06 9.53 -8.80
C THR A 283 7.83 9.02 -9.51
N GLN A 284 7.40 9.72 -10.56
CA GLN A 284 6.31 9.22 -11.41
C GLN A 284 6.86 8.19 -12.38
N LEU A 285 6.26 7.01 -12.38
CA LEU A 285 6.63 5.95 -13.32
C LEU A 285 5.83 6.14 -14.62
N THR A 286 6.55 6.33 -15.72
CA THR A 286 5.94 6.39 -17.06
C THR A 286 5.62 4.97 -17.53
N THR A 287 4.35 4.71 -17.81
CA THR A 287 3.88 3.41 -18.27
C THR A 287 3.18 3.58 -19.63
N PRO A 288 3.55 2.81 -20.68
CA PRO A 288 2.92 2.94 -22.00
C PRO A 288 1.46 2.43 -22.03
N LYS A 289 1.10 1.60 -21.07
CA LYS A 289 -0.27 1.10 -20.85
C LYS A 289 -0.61 1.25 -19.37
N PHE A 290 -1.85 1.54 -19.07
CA PHE A 290 -2.34 1.73 -17.71
C PHE A 290 -3.82 1.35 -17.58
N PRO A 291 -4.29 0.92 -16.40
CA PRO A 291 -5.72 0.78 -16.12
C PRO A 291 -6.45 2.13 -16.27
N ALA A 292 -7.74 2.10 -16.53
CA ALA A 292 -8.56 3.32 -16.47
C ALA A 292 -8.40 4.01 -15.11
N ALA A 293 -8.54 5.34 -15.10
CA ALA A 293 -8.52 6.15 -13.90
C ALA A 293 -9.52 5.62 -12.87
N ARG A 294 -9.06 5.42 -11.63
CA ARG A 294 -9.87 4.79 -10.57
C ARG A 294 -9.33 5.04 -9.18
N GLU A 295 -10.21 4.93 -8.22
CA GLU A 295 -9.90 4.89 -6.80
C GLU A 295 -10.46 3.64 -6.13
N SER A 296 -10.13 3.43 -4.85
CA SER A 296 -10.69 2.36 -4.00
C SER A 296 -10.55 0.96 -4.59
N MET A 297 -9.49 0.74 -5.40
CA MET A 297 -9.12 -0.57 -5.89
C MET A 297 -8.35 -1.36 -4.84
N GLY A 298 -8.42 -2.68 -4.89
CA GLY A 298 -7.47 -3.54 -4.21
C GLY A 298 -6.12 -3.55 -4.93
N MET A 299 -5.01 -3.41 -4.18
CA MET A 299 -3.66 -3.57 -4.71
C MET A 299 -2.79 -4.34 -3.72
N ALA A 300 -2.04 -5.31 -4.22
CA ALA A 300 -1.08 -6.07 -3.42
C ALA A 300 0.08 -6.53 -4.29
N TYR A 301 1.24 -6.77 -3.67
CA TYR A 301 2.37 -7.42 -4.32
C TYR A 301 2.25 -8.92 -4.14
N ASP A 302 2.16 -9.66 -5.24
CA ASP A 302 2.20 -11.11 -5.27
C ASP A 302 3.66 -11.56 -5.24
N ALA A 303 4.15 -11.98 -4.08
CA ALA A 303 5.53 -12.43 -3.93
C ALA A 303 5.82 -13.76 -4.65
N ALA A 304 4.80 -14.57 -4.96
CA ALA A 304 4.98 -15.81 -5.70
C ALA A 304 5.25 -15.57 -7.18
N SER A 305 4.58 -14.58 -7.80
CA SER A 305 4.80 -14.19 -9.20
C SER A 305 5.74 -12.99 -9.35
N SER A 306 6.13 -12.35 -8.24
CA SER A 306 6.96 -11.13 -8.20
C SER A 306 6.34 -9.96 -8.97
N GLN A 307 5.03 -9.72 -8.80
CA GLN A 307 4.28 -8.71 -9.54
C GLN A 307 3.25 -8.01 -8.66
N PHE A 308 2.96 -6.75 -8.98
CA PHE A 308 1.79 -6.08 -8.41
C PHE A 308 0.51 -6.59 -9.07
N LEU A 309 -0.52 -6.76 -8.27
CA LEU A 309 -1.86 -7.01 -8.74
C LEU A 309 -2.78 -5.88 -8.33
N VAL A 310 -3.56 -5.38 -9.28
CA VAL A 310 -4.68 -4.46 -9.05
C VAL A 310 -5.97 -5.14 -9.45
N PHE A 311 -6.99 -5.03 -8.62
CA PHE A 311 -8.33 -5.52 -8.91
C PHE A 311 -9.39 -4.48 -8.58
N GLY A 312 -10.35 -4.31 -9.49
CA GLY A 312 -11.57 -3.54 -9.26
C GLY A 312 -11.34 -2.04 -9.09
N GLY A 313 -12.05 -1.44 -8.16
CA GLY A 313 -12.11 -0.01 -7.94
C GLY A 313 -13.28 0.65 -8.66
N ILE A 314 -13.38 1.97 -8.49
CA ILE A 314 -14.40 2.81 -9.12
C ILE A 314 -13.72 3.96 -9.88
N GLY A 315 -14.26 4.31 -11.06
CA GLY A 315 -13.86 5.48 -11.84
C GLY A 315 -15.09 6.21 -12.35
N GLY A 316 -15.31 7.44 -11.87
CA GLY A 316 -16.59 8.11 -12.03
C GLY A 316 -17.73 7.26 -11.46
N ASN A 317 -18.68 6.87 -12.30
CA ASN A 317 -19.79 5.99 -11.92
C ASN A 317 -19.58 4.51 -12.30
N THR A 318 -18.37 4.12 -12.73
CA THR A 318 -18.10 2.77 -13.24
C THR A 318 -17.34 1.96 -12.22
N LEU A 319 -17.93 0.86 -11.74
CA LEU A 319 -17.21 -0.16 -10.98
C LEU A 319 -16.46 -1.09 -11.93
N PHE A 320 -15.21 -1.39 -11.59
CA PHE A 320 -14.36 -2.26 -12.37
C PHE A 320 -14.34 -3.69 -11.80
N ARG A 321 -14.13 -4.67 -12.71
CA ARG A 321 -13.91 -6.08 -12.36
C ARG A 321 -12.63 -6.63 -12.99
N ASP A 322 -11.88 -5.76 -13.63
CA ASP A 322 -10.64 -6.15 -14.32
C ASP A 322 -9.50 -6.38 -13.32
N THR A 323 -8.62 -7.25 -13.75
CA THR A 323 -7.38 -7.58 -13.02
C THR A 323 -6.21 -7.11 -13.86
N TRP A 324 -5.29 -6.38 -13.24
CA TRP A 324 -4.09 -5.86 -13.90
C TRP A 324 -2.85 -6.22 -13.12
N GLN A 325 -1.75 -6.44 -13.84
CA GLN A 325 -0.42 -6.59 -13.28
C GLN A 325 0.48 -5.44 -13.70
N LEU A 326 1.27 -4.91 -12.78
CA LEU A 326 2.41 -4.05 -13.11
C LEU A 326 3.63 -4.96 -13.24
N ILE A 327 4.22 -4.93 -14.41
CA ILE A 327 5.42 -5.68 -14.76
C ILE A 327 6.58 -4.68 -14.80
N GLY A 328 7.59 -4.87 -13.96
CA GLY A 328 8.85 -4.12 -13.95
C GLY A 328 10.01 -5.01 -14.36
N HIS A 329 11.06 -4.43 -14.86
CA HIS A 329 12.27 -5.14 -15.30
C HIS A 329 13.51 -4.62 -14.61
#